data_5123ec00bb737b2653ec1ee6bdab74be
#
_entry.id   5123ec00bb737b2653ec1ee6bdab74be
#
_cell.length_a   1.000
_cell.length_b   1.000
_cell.length_c   1.000
_cell.angle_alpha   90.00
_cell.angle_beta   90.00
_cell.angle_gamma   90.00
#
_symmetry.space_group_name_H-M   'P 1'
#
loop_
_entity.id
_entity.type
_entity.pdbx_description
1 polymer ?
#
loop_
_entity_poly.entity_id
_entity_poly.type
_entity_poly.pdbx_seq_one_letter_code
_entity_poly.pdbx_strand_id
1 'polypeptide(L)'
;DEVMIIALLGAGGYPNKSLKWKDAKKLLDYGFENYDYQLIGKDVWEFETIPVMNGMEDSVKIATDGKKFSYLMGKDEVAHCKVEFAKQLQAPVEKNTVIGTIIYELNGQIIEQFKIVTIEKVEKSTFWNIAKKRLKILQDFVGDLINK
;
A
#
# COMPACT_ATOMS: atom_id res chain seq x y z
N ASP A 1 -22.64 9.36 10.46
CA ASP A 1 -24.03 9.15 9.96
C ASP A 1 -23.91 8.70 8.51
N GLU A 2 -24.49 7.54 8.20
CA GLU A 2 -24.54 7.00 6.84
C GLU A 2 -25.72 7.61 6.10
N VAL A 3 -25.51 8.03 4.85
CA VAL A 3 -26.57 8.58 3.99
C VAL A 3 -26.63 7.75 2.72
N MET A 4 -27.82 7.18 2.48
CA MET A 4 -28.11 6.46 1.26
C MET A 4 -29.11 7.24 0.42
N ILE A 5 -28.81 7.42 -0.87
CA ILE A 5 -29.70 8.09 -1.81
C ILE A 5 -30.17 7.06 -2.85
N ILE A 6 -31.49 6.97 -3.05
CA ILE A 6 -32.08 6.12 -4.06
C ILE A 6 -32.84 6.95 -5.10
N ALA A 7 -32.81 6.51 -6.34
CA ALA A 7 -33.61 7.09 -7.41
C ALA A 7 -34.51 6.01 -8.02
N LEU A 8 -35.82 6.22 -7.97
CA LEU A 8 -36.81 5.32 -8.54
C LEU A 8 -37.34 5.92 -9.85
N LEU A 9 -37.01 5.29 -10.97
CA LEU A 9 -37.51 5.65 -12.29
C LEU A 9 -38.56 4.63 -12.75
N GLY A 10 -39.71 5.13 -13.23
CA GLY A 10 -40.78 4.27 -13.78
C GLY A 10 -41.58 3.50 -12.72
N ALA A 11 -41.48 3.85 -11.46
CA ALA A 11 -42.28 3.24 -10.41
C ALA A 11 -43.76 3.61 -10.58
N GLY A 12 -44.58 2.57 -10.69
CA GLY A 12 -46.00 2.51 -11.00
C GLY A 12 -46.83 3.78 -10.82
N GLY A 13 -47.61 4.09 -11.87
CA GLY A 13 -48.47 5.26 -11.90
C GLY A 13 -49.77 5.12 -11.11
N TYR A 14 -50.67 6.10 -11.32
CA TYR A 14 -52.01 6.09 -10.77
C TYR A 14 -52.76 4.81 -11.18
N PRO A 15 -53.52 4.13 -10.26
CA PRO A 15 -53.92 4.60 -8.93
C PRO A 15 -52.97 4.22 -7.77
N ASN A 16 -51.97 3.38 -7.99
CA ASN A 16 -51.16 2.78 -6.92
C ASN A 16 -49.92 3.62 -6.53
N LYS A 17 -50.14 4.84 -6.07
CA LYS A 17 -49.08 5.73 -5.60
C LYS A 17 -48.25 5.18 -4.42
N SER A 18 -48.72 4.19 -3.70
CA SER A 18 -48.05 3.58 -2.55
C SER A 18 -46.91 2.61 -2.97
N LEU A 19 -46.95 2.07 -4.20
CA LEU A 19 -45.95 1.11 -4.66
C LEU A 19 -44.54 1.69 -4.68
N LYS A 20 -44.38 2.93 -5.11
CA LYS A 20 -43.07 3.60 -5.10
C LYS A 20 -42.44 3.69 -3.72
N TRP A 21 -43.22 3.92 -2.67
CA TRP A 21 -42.72 3.99 -1.31
C TRP A 21 -42.33 2.60 -0.77
N LYS A 22 -43.10 1.58 -1.14
CA LYS A 22 -42.79 0.21 -0.80
C LYS A 22 -41.48 -0.25 -1.49
N ASP A 23 -41.28 0.10 -2.76
CA ASP A 23 -40.06 -0.21 -3.49
C ASP A 23 -38.88 0.59 -2.96
N ALA A 24 -39.07 1.89 -2.65
CA ALA A 24 -38.05 2.71 -2.02
C ALA A 24 -37.58 2.10 -0.68
N LYS A 25 -38.53 1.69 0.17
CA LYS A 25 -38.19 1.06 1.43
C LYS A 25 -37.38 -0.21 1.25
N LYS A 26 -37.82 -1.10 0.32
CA LYS A 26 -37.09 -2.35 0.04
C LYS A 26 -35.64 -2.08 -0.41
N LEU A 27 -35.43 -1.08 -1.27
CA LEU A 27 -34.09 -0.73 -1.74
C LEU A 27 -33.21 -0.18 -0.63
N LEU A 28 -33.78 0.67 0.25
CA LEU A 28 -33.08 1.18 1.42
C LEU A 28 -32.74 0.05 2.40
N ASP A 29 -33.74 -0.78 2.74
CA ASP A 29 -33.53 -1.93 3.62
C ASP A 29 -32.42 -2.84 3.05
N TYR A 30 -32.46 -3.16 1.77
CA TYR A 30 -31.44 -3.97 1.11
C TYR A 30 -30.05 -3.31 1.19
N GLY A 31 -29.97 -2.00 0.95
CA GLY A 31 -28.71 -1.28 1.02
C GLY A 31 -28.09 -1.32 2.42
N PHE A 32 -28.85 -0.95 3.46
CA PHE A 32 -28.37 -0.96 4.84
C PHE A 32 -28.13 -2.38 5.41
N GLU A 33 -28.87 -3.38 4.93
CA GLU A 33 -28.66 -4.76 5.35
C GLU A 33 -27.40 -5.39 4.74
N ASN A 34 -27.06 -5.03 3.50
CA ASN A 34 -26.01 -5.72 2.75
C ASN A 34 -24.71 -4.94 2.58
N TYR A 35 -24.72 -3.61 2.75
CA TYR A 35 -23.54 -2.77 2.57
C TYR A 35 -23.21 -2.01 3.84
N ASP A 36 -21.92 -1.79 4.05
CA ASP A 36 -21.40 -1.02 5.19
C ASP A 36 -20.04 -0.43 4.87
N TYR A 37 -19.65 0.63 5.56
CA TYR A 37 -18.32 1.18 5.49
C TYR A 37 -17.35 0.34 6.32
N GLN A 38 -16.48 -0.38 5.64
CA GLN A 38 -15.45 -1.18 6.29
C GLN A 38 -14.12 -0.43 6.34
N LEU A 39 -13.42 -0.54 7.45
CA LEU A 39 -12.10 0.04 7.63
C LEU A 39 -11.05 -0.93 7.10
N ILE A 40 -10.36 -0.53 6.03
CA ILE A 40 -9.38 -1.34 5.31
C ILE A 40 -7.98 -0.75 5.51
N GLY A 41 -6.96 -1.60 5.56
CA GLY A 41 -5.56 -1.18 5.63
C GLY A 41 -4.95 -1.38 7.01
N LYS A 42 -3.75 -0.83 7.19
CA LYS A 42 -2.97 -0.89 8.43
C LYS A 42 -2.69 0.52 8.94
N ASP A 43 -2.59 0.68 10.26
CA ASP A 43 -2.20 1.96 10.86
C ASP A 43 -0.74 2.25 10.63
N VAL A 44 0.09 1.21 10.70
CA VAL A 44 1.54 1.32 10.55
C VAL A 44 2.02 0.23 9.59
N TRP A 45 2.89 0.63 8.69
CA TRP A 45 3.62 -0.25 7.79
C TRP A 45 5.07 -0.31 8.21
N GLU A 46 5.53 -1.51 8.54
CA GLU A 46 6.94 -1.78 8.81
C GLU A 46 7.57 -2.42 7.59
N PHE A 47 8.64 -1.82 7.12
CA PHE A 47 9.44 -2.35 6.01
C PHE A 47 10.87 -2.56 6.46
N GLU A 48 11.48 -3.63 5.98
CA GLU A 48 12.91 -3.82 6.05
C GLU A 48 13.63 -2.85 5.09
N THR A 49 14.93 -2.66 5.34
CA THR A 49 15.77 -1.90 4.41
C THR A 49 15.96 -2.65 3.10
N ILE A 50 16.09 -1.93 2.00
CA ILE A 50 16.36 -2.51 0.68
C ILE A 50 17.84 -2.39 0.35
N PRO A 51 18.51 -3.46 -0.12
CA PRO A 51 19.90 -3.43 -0.59
C PRO A 51 20.12 -2.43 -1.73
N VAL A 52 21.22 -1.69 -1.67
CA VAL A 52 21.63 -0.74 -2.72
C VAL A 52 22.98 -1.14 -3.29
N MET A 53 23.00 -1.49 -4.56
CA MET A 53 24.24 -1.83 -5.27
C MET A 53 25.03 -0.59 -5.63
N ASN A 54 26.36 -0.67 -5.49
CA ASN A 54 27.30 0.40 -5.80
C ASN A 54 27.04 1.71 -5.04
N GLY A 55 26.34 1.63 -3.89
CA GLY A 55 26.09 2.76 -3.03
C GLY A 55 27.18 2.98 -1.99
N MET A 56 27.26 4.19 -1.43
CA MET A 56 28.06 4.46 -0.25
C MET A 56 27.51 3.69 0.97
N GLU A 57 26.19 3.63 1.06
CA GLU A 57 25.47 2.79 2.00
C GLU A 57 25.00 1.50 1.31
N ASP A 58 25.01 0.38 2.05
CA ASP A 58 24.63 -0.93 1.52
C ASP A 58 23.13 -1.15 1.41
N SER A 59 22.35 -0.31 2.07
CA SER A 59 20.89 -0.37 2.08
C SER A 59 20.28 1.00 2.27
N VAL A 60 18.99 1.11 1.95
CA VAL A 60 18.19 2.31 2.12
C VAL A 60 16.89 1.96 2.86
N LYS A 61 16.47 2.85 3.76
CA LYS A 61 15.17 2.74 4.40
C LYS A 61 14.07 3.19 3.46
N ILE A 62 12.92 2.53 3.60
CA ILE A 62 11.73 2.82 2.81
C ILE A 62 10.54 3.07 3.70
N ALA A 63 9.57 3.81 3.19
CA ALA A 63 8.30 4.09 3.87
C ALA A 63 7.17 4.21 2.86
N THR A 64 5.96 4.26 3.37
CA THR A 64 4.74 4.56 2.60
C THR A 64 3.90 5.57 3.35
N ASP A 65 3.05 6.27 2.63
CA ASP A 65 1.95 7.08 3.15
C ASP A 65 0.66 6.26 3.34
N GLY A 66 0.75 4.96 3.08
CA GLY A 66 -0.36 4.03 3.24
C GLY A 66 -0.92 4.03 4.66
N LYS A 67 -2.22 4.22 4.77
CA LYS A 67 -2.99 4.29 6.02
C LYS A 67 -4.30 3.53 5.90
N LYS A 68 -4.99 3.37 7.00
CA LYS A 68 -6.37 2.89 6.97
C LYS A 68 -7.27 3.90 6.25
N PHE A 69 -8.18 3.36 5.46
CA PHE A 69 -9.22 4.12 4.78
C PHE A 69 -10.56 3.39 4.91
N SER A 70 -11.65 4.13 4.79
CA SER A 70 -12.98 3.58 4.85
C SER A 70 -13.53 3.43 3.44
N TYR A 71 -14.08 2.26 3.12
CA TYR A 71 -14.64 1.97 1.80
C TYR A 71 -15.98 1.27 1.94
N LEU A 72 -16.98 1.73 1.15
CA LEU A 72 -18.30 1.12 1.11
C LEU A 72 -18.25 -0.19 0.33
N MET A 73 -18.55 -1.29 0.97
CA MET A 73 -18.53 -2.61 0.35
C MET A 73 -19.61 -3.52 0.93
N GLY A 74 -19.91 -4.59 0.23
CA GLY A 74 -20.81 -5.63 0.74
C GLY A 74 -20.26 -6.28 2.00
N LYS A 75 -21.13 -6.67 2.91
CA LYS A 75 -20.72 -7.28 4.20
C LYS A 75 -19.93 -8.58 4.02
N ASP A 76 -20.18 -9.30 2.92
CA ASP A 76 -19.50 -10.56 2.57
C ASP A 76 -18.29 -10.35 1.64
N GLU A 77 -18.01 -9.13 1.22
CA GLU A 77 -16.90 -8.83 0.34
C GLU A 77 -15.60 -8.66 1.13
N VAL A 78 -14.49 -9.04 0.51
CA VAL A 78 -13.15 -8.94 1.09
C VAL A 78 -12.22 -8.19 0.16
N ALA A 79 -11.62 -7.10 0.64
CA ALA A 79 -10.60 -6.40 -0.09
C ALA A 79 -9.25 -7.13 0.02
N HIS A 80 -8.60 -7.35 -1.11
CA HIS A 80 -7.28 -7.96 -1.19
C HIS A 80 -6.20 -6.91 -1.24
N CYS A 81 -5.15 -7.07 -0.42
CA CYS A 81 -3.99 -6.20 -0.41
C CYS A 81 -2.81 -6.87 -1.10
N LYS A 82 -2.24 -6.21 -2.11
CA LYS A 82 -0.98 -6.59 -2.76
C LYS A 82 0.09 -5.56 -2.45
N VAL A 83 1.30 -6.01 -2.15
CA VAL A 83 2.45 -5.16 -1.89
C VAL A 83 3.55 -5.55 -2.86
N GLU A 84 3.91 -4.64 -3.73
CA GLU A 84 4.93 -4.85 -4.77
C GLU A 84 5.98 -3.76 -4.69
N PHE A 85 7.24 -4.12 -4.53
CA PHE A 85 8.35 -3.18 -4.54
C PHE A 85 9.66 -3.84 -5.00
N ALA A 86 10.60 -3.01 -5.42
CA ALA A 86 11.92 -3.45 -5.86
C ALA A 86 12.68 -4.12 -4.71
N LYS A 87 13.18 -5.32 -4.94
CA LYS A 87 13.97 -6.07 -3.93
C LYS A 87 15.40 -5.54 -3.79
N GLN A 88 15.86 -4.73 -4.73
CA GLN A 88 17.19 -4.19 -4.79
C GLN A 88 17.19 -2.91 -5.63
N LEU A 89 18.03 -1.95 -5.27
CA LEU A 89 18.21 -0.69 -6.00
C LEU A 89 19.67 -0.55 -6.43
N GLN A 90 19.93 0.35 -7.38
CA GLN A 90 21.26 0.73 -7.83
C GLN A 90 21.50 2.20 -7.55
N ALA A 91 22.63 2.51 -6.93
CA ALA A 91 23.03 3.88 -6.65
C ALA A 91 23.37 4.66 -7.93
N PRO A 92 23.12 5.97 -7.98
CA PRO A 92 22.58 6.77 -6.89
C PRO A 92 21.07 6.59 -6.70
N VAL A 93 20.60 6.66 -5.46
CA VAL A 93 19.18 6.62 -5.09
C VAL A 93 18.83 7.95 -4.43
N GLU A 94 17.86 8.66 -4.96
CA GLU A 94 17.38 9.90 -4.36
C GLU A 94 16.30 9.63 -3.30
N LYS A 95 16.20 10.55 -2.34
CA LYS A 95 15.10 10.54 -1.38
C LYS A 95 13.75 10.71 -2.11
N ASN A 96 12.70 10.07 -1.62
CA ASN A 96 11.35 10.03 -2.21
C ASN A 96 11.28 9.37 -3.59
N THR A 97 12.26 8.54 -3.95
CA THR A 97 12.17 7.70 -5.15
C THR A 97 11.09 6.65 -4.94
N VAL A 98 10.11 6.61 -5.85
CA VAL A 98 9.06 5.58 -5.83
C VAL A 98 9.67 4.26 -6.28
N ILE A 99 9.56 3.26 -5.42
CA ILE A 99 10.16 1.93 -5.64
C ILE A 99 9.13 0.80 -5.62
N GLY A 100 7.90 1.13 -5.31
CA GLY A 100 6.82 0.16 -5.24
C GLY A 100 5.47 0.77 -4.90
N THR A 101 4.50 -0.11 -4.75
CA THR A 101 3.11 0.24 -4.46
C THR A 101 2.44 -0.77 -3.54
N ILE A 102 1.52 -0.29 -2.74
CA ILE A 102 0.52 -1.07 -2.02
C ILE A 102 -0.80 -0.87 -2.76
N ILE A 103 -1.42 -1.94 -3.20
CA ILE A 103 -2.64 -1.91 -3.99
C ILE A 103 -3.73 -2.66 -3.22
N TYR A 104 -4.88 -2.04 -3.06
CA TYR A 104 -6.08 -2.67 -2.55
C TYR A 104 -7.07 -2.91 -3.68
N GLU A 105 -7.49 -4.15 -3.82
CA GLU A 105 -8.42 -4.60 -4.87
C GLU A 105 -9.69 -5.19 -4.25
N LEU A 106 -10.82 -4.84 -4.82
CA LEU A 106 -12.13 -5.43 -4.52
C LEU A 106 -12.74 -5.91 -5.84
N ASN A 107 -13.09 -7.18 -5.92
CA ASN A 107 -13.69 -7.79 -7.12
C ASN A 107 -12.88 -7.53 -8.41
N GLY A 108 -11.54 -7.50 -8.32
CA GLY A 108 -10.64 -7.24 -9.44
C GLY A 108 -10.52 -5.76 -9.86
N GLN A 109 -11.11 -4.85 -9.10
CA GLN A 109 -10.98 -3.42 -9.30
C GLN A 109 -10.10 -2.81 -8.20
N ILE A 110 -9.18 -1.92 -8.59
CA ILE A 110 -8.36 -1.18 -7.64
C ILE A 110 -9.23 -0.14 -6.96
N ILE A 111 -9.33 -0.22 -5.64
CA ILE A 111 -10.12 0.70 -4.81
C ILE A 111 -9.25 1.75 -4.12
N GLU A 112 -7.96 1.44 -3.86
CA GLU A 112 -7.00 2.37 -3.29
C GLU A 112 -5.57 1.94 -3.62
N GLN A 113 -4.65 2.91 -3.69
CA GLN A 113 -3.25 2.65 -3.99
C GLN A 113 -2.34 3.65 -3.26
N PHE A 114 -1.30 3.15 -2.60
CA PHE A 114 -0.28 3.93 -1.91
C PHE A 114 1.10 3.66 -2.50
N LYS A 115 1.96 4.67 -2.46
CA LYS A 115 3.35 4.55 -2.95
C LYS A 115 4.27 4.08 -1.83
N ILE A 116 5.28 3.30 -2.20
CA ILE A 116 6.41 2.97 -1.35
C ILE A 116 7.60 3.77 -1.88
N VAL A 117 8.24 4.54 -1.01
CA VAL A 117 9.31 5.46 -1.38
C VAL A 117 10.53 5.30 -0.48
N THR A 118 11.68 5.67 -0.98
CA THR A 118 12.91 5.81 -0.19
C THR A 118 12.83 7.03 0.71
N ILE A 119 13.26 6.94 1.96
CA ILE A 119 13.26 8.08 2.90
C ILE A 119 14.64 8.73 3.07
N GLU A 120 15.68 8.11 2.51
CA GLU A 120 17.06 8.55 2.57
C GLU A 120 17.63 8.60 1.15
N LYS A 121 18.66 9.43 0.95
CA LYS A 121 19.46 9.44 -0.26
C LYS A 121 20.64 8.49 -0.08
N VAL A 122 21.01 7.75 -1.13
CA VAL A 122 22.22 6.94 -1.19
C VAL A 122 23.05 7.38 -2.40
N GLU A 123 24.23 7.89 -2.16
CA GLU A 123 25.14 8.32 -3.22
C GLU A 123 25.89 7.14 -3.82
N LYS A 124 26.35 7.30 -5.06
CA LYS A 124 27.17 6.28 -5.71
C LYS A 124 28.54 6.20 -5.03
N SER A 125 28.95 4.98 -4.72
CA SER A 125 30.30 4.75 -4.17
C SER A 125 31.36 5.02 -5.22
N THR A 126 32.39 5.78 -4.86
CA THR A 126 33.58 5.95 -5.70
C THR A 126 34.45 4.70 -5.64
N PHE A 127 35.21 4.42 -6.68
CA PHE A 127 36.15 3.27 -6.75
C PHE A 127 37.03 3.16 -5.47
N TRP A 128 37.46 4.30 -4.94
CA TRP A 128 38.27 4.38 -3.74
C TRP A 128 37.54 3.90 -2.46
N ASN A 129 36.24 4.17 -2.36
CA ASN A 129 35.44 3.73 -1.24
C ASN A 129 35.17 2.21 -1.30
N ILE A 130 34.97 1.67 -2.49
CA ILE A 130 34.82 0.22 -2.71
C ILE A 130 36.12 -0.50 -2.31
N ALA A 131 37.28 0.02 -2.72
CA ALA A 131 38.58 -0.53 -2.38
C ALA A 131 38.83 -0.52 -0.86
N LYS A 132 38.53 0.60 -0.18
CA LYS A 132 38.64 0.69 1.30
C LYS A 132 37.72 -0.29 2.01
N LYS A 133 36.50 -0.46 1.54
CA LYS A 133 35.52 -1.38 2.15
C LYS A 133 35.97 -2.83 2.03
N ARG A 134 36.49 -3.24 0.87
CA ARG A 134 37.05 -4.57 0.67
C ARG A 134 38.30 -4.82 1.50
N LEU A 135 39.15 -3.79 1.65
CA LEU A 135 40.35 -3.89 2.47
C LEU A 135 40.00 -4.08 3.94
N LYS A 136 38.97 -3.37 4.43
CA LYS A 136 38.50 -3.52 5.81
C LYS A 136 37.95 -4.93 6.08
N ILE A 137 37.16 -5.49 5.17
CA ILE A 137 36.63 -6.86 5.29
C ILE A 137 37.77 -7.88 5.37
N LEU A 138 38.83 -7.69 4.55
CA LEU A 138 40.02 -8.54 4.60
C LEU A 138 40.80 -8.41 5.93
N GLN A 139 40.92 -7.20 6.48
CA GLN A 139 41.57 -6.97 7.75
C GLN A 139 40.79 -7.62 8.91
N ASP A 140 39.47 -7.49 8.92
CA ASP A 140 38.60 -8.09 9.91
C ASP A 140 38.67 -9.63 9.84
N PHE A 141 38.68 -10.22 8.63
CA PHE A 141 38.83 -11.66 8.43
C PHE A 141 40.19 -12.19 8.89
N VAL A 142 41.27 -11.46 8.62
CA VAL A 142 42.63 -11.83 9.07
C VAL A 142 42.74 -11.70 10.60
N GLY A 143 42.13 -10.65 11.18
CA GLY A 143 42.07 -10.47 12.65
C GLY A 143 41.37 -11.61 13.36
N ASP A 144 40.28 -12.11 12.84
CA ASP A 144 39.52 -13.26 13.37
C ASP A 144 40.30 -14.58 13.24
N LEU A 145 41.18 -14.71 12.24
CA LEU A 145 42.05 -15.88 12.05
C LEU A 145 43.22 -15.91 13.04
N ILE A 146 43.71 -14.75 13.47
CA ILE A 146 44.90 -14.64 14.36
C ILE A 146 44.46 -14.79 15.82
N ASN A 147 43.20 -14.47 16.14
CA ASN A 147 42.67 -14.55 17.51
C ASN A 147 42.00 -15.90 17.89
N LYS A 148 42.12 -16.91 17.02
CA LYS A 148 41.76 -18.32 17.27
C LYS A 148 43.00 -19.17 17.50
#